data_c1381c52963b28b99edbc8774b4c7c5c
#
_entry.id   c1381c52963b28b99edbc8774b4c7c5c
#
_cell.length_a   1.000
_cell.length_b   1.000
_cell.length_c   1.000
_cell.angle_alpha   90.00
_cell.angle_beta   90.00
_cell.angle_gamma   90.00
#
_symmetry.space_group_name_H-M   'P 1'
#
loop_
_entity.id
_entity.type
_entity.pdbx_description
1 polymer ?
#
loop_
_entity_poly.entity_id
_entity_poly.type
_entity_poly.pdbx_seq_one_letter_code
_entity_poly.pdbx_strand_id
1 'polypeptide(L)'
;MSPEQAKKFKYWQYRTIIATMIGYALFYFVRKNFSFAIPGLAAEYGISNTSFGLIMTVIGLIYGLSRFVNGFIADRMNGRWHMSVGLLLCVLASVAFGFSPQILGIRLGVAPHALVVLFGVLLVLNNIFQGSGFPPCARLLTHWIPPTELATKMSVWNTSHSIGASLLAILCGYIMGTMGRDMSADQPTLTAIRDNLLRLNPSLADDSVKLDLMVESAASHVGAWQWCFWIPAIF
;
A
#
# COMPACT_ATOMS: atom_id res chain seq x y z
N MET A 1 -15.81 40.12 12.55
CA MET A 1 -16.18 39.27 11.41
C MET A 1 -17.70 39.41 11.20
N SER A 2 -18.17 39.77 9.99
CA SER A 2 -19.62 39.82 9.73
C SER A 2 -20.24 38.42 9.76
N PRO A 3 -21.57 38.28 10.03
CA PRO A 3 -22.20 36.95 10.03
C PRO A 3 -21.99 36.17 8.73
N GLU A 4 -21.97 36.88 7.60
CA GLU A 4 -21.76 36.31 6.27
C GLU A 4 -20.31 35.82 6.08
N GLN A 5 -19.33 36.58 6.55
CA GLN A 5 -17.91 36.16 6.56
C GLN A 5 -17.69 34.95 7.44
N ALA A 6 -18.34 34.87 8.61
CA ALA A 6 -18.25 33.71 9.50
C ALA A 6 -18.82 32.45 8.85
N LYS A 7 -19.96 32.56 8.15
CA LYS A 7 -20.58 31.45 7.39
C LYS A 7 -19.64 30.96 6.28
N LYS A 8 -19.04 31.86 5.51
CA LYS A 8 -18.11 31.55 4.43
C LYS A 8 -16.83 30.91 4.97
N PHE A 9 -16.31 31.39 6.10
CA PHE A 9 -15.14 30.80 6.76
C PHE A 9 -15.41 29.36 7.21
N LYS A 10 -16.55 29.08 7.88
CA LYS A 10 -16.94 27.73 8.28
C LYS A 10 -17.09 26.79 7.10
N TYR A 11 -17.68 27.25 6.00
CA TYR A 11 -17.79 26.46 4.77
C TYR A 11 -16.44 26.00 4.25
N TRP A 12 -15.47 26.91 4.13
CA TRP A 12 -14.12 26.58 3.66
C TRP A 12 -13.34 25.71 4.65
N GLN A 13 -13.55 25.91 5.95
CA GLN A 13 -12.95 25.09 7.00
C GLN A 13 -13.40 23.62 6.86
N TYR A 14 -14.70 23.36 6.79
CA TYR A 14 -15.22 22.00 6.60
C TYR A 14 -14.77 21.38 5.28
N ARG A 15 -14.82 22.13 4.21
CA ARG A 15 -14.34 21.67 2.90
C ARG A 15 -12.88 21.27 2.93
N THR A 16 -12.02 22.02 3.60
CA THR A 16 -10.60 21.69 3.75
C THR A 16 -10.40 20.44 4.60
N ILE A 17 -11.14 20.30 5.70
CA ILE A 17 -11.06 19.11 6.57
C ILE A 17 -11.46 17.87 5.76
N ILE A 18 -12.60 17.87 5.11
CA ILE A 18 -13.12 16.73 4.33
C ILE A 18 -12.16 16.39 3.18
N ALA A 19 -11.72 17.38 2.41
CA ALA A 19 -10.81 17.15 1.28
C ALA A 19 -9.49 16.51 1.73
N THR A 20 -8.91 17.01 2.84
CA THR A 20 -7.68 16.43 3.39
C THR A 20 -7.90 15.05 4.03
N MET A 21 -9.08 14.78 4.61
CA MET A 21 -9.47 13.45 5.09
C MET A 21 -9.51 12.43 3.96
N ILE A 22 -10.21 12.76 2.88
CA ILE A 22 -10.32 11.89 1.70
C ILE A 22 -8.92 11.65 1.10
N GLY A 23 -8.19 12.72 0.84
CA GLY A 23 -6.85 12.60 0.27
C GLY A 23 -5.91 11.77 1.15
N TYR A 24 -5.96 11.93 2.46
CA TYR A 24 -5.12 11.14 3.38
C TYR A 24 -5.56 9.67 3.46
N ALA A 25 -6.87 9.39 3.39
CA ALA A 25 -7.38 8.03 3.26
C ALA A 25 -6.87 7.35 1.98
N LEU A 26 -6.83 8.06 0.84
CA LEU A 26 -6.32 7.56 -0.44
C LEU A 26 -4.82 7.22 -0.37
N PHE A 27 -4.01 7.96 0.39
CA PHE A 27 -2.62 7.58 0.64
C PHE A 27 -2.51 6.19 1.28
N TYR A 28 -3.45 5.82 2.17
CA TYR A 28 -3.47 4.49 2.77
C TYR A 28 -3.90 3.38 1.81
N PHE A 29 -4.70 3.71 0.79
CA PHE A 29 -5.06 2.77 -0.28
C PHE A 29 -3.85 2.29 -1.10
N VAL A 30 -2.82 3.12 -1.25
CA VAL A 30 -1.60 2.75 -2.01
C VAL A 30 -0.38 2.49 -1.11
N ARG A 31 -0.59 2.41 0.21
CA ARG A 31 0.49 2.20 1.18
C ARG A 31 0.54 0.79 1.74
N LYS A 32 -0.61 0.21 2.09
CA LYS A 32 -0.70 -1.05 2.83
C LYS A 32 -0.87 -2.28 1.94
N ASN A 33 -0.98 -2.11 0.64
CA ASN A 33 -1.18 -3.15 -0.38
C ASN A 33 -0.14 -4.28 -0.26
N PHE A 34 1.12 -3.94 -0.02
CA PHE A 34 2.21 -4.89 0.07
C PHE A 34 1.97 -5.95 1.15
N SER A 35 1.45 -5.58 2.31
CA SER A 35 1.16 -6.54 3.39
C SER A 35 0.15 -7.61 2.97
N PHE A 36 -0.81 -7.27 2.12
CA PHE A 36 -1.81 -8.21 1.60
C PHE A 36 -1.28 -9.06 0.44
N ALA A 37 -0.25 -8.57 -0.27
CA ALA A 37 0.38 -9.29 -1.37
C ALA A 37 1.39 -10.36 -0.91
N ILE A 38 1.90 -10.29 0.32
CA ILE A 38 2.95 -11.18 0.84
C ILE A 38 2.62 -12.66 0.66
N PRO A 39 1.42 -13.17 0.99
CA PRO A 39 1.12 -14.60 0.83
C PRO A 39 1.23 -15.07 -0.63
N GLY A 40 0.68 -14.28 -1.57
CA GLY A 40 0.78 -14.59 -2.99
C GLY A 40 2.23 -14.55 -3.49
N LEU A 41 2.99 -13.52 -3.13
CA LEU A 41 4.41 -13.40 -3.49
C LEU A 41 5.28 -14.53 -2.90
N ALA A 42 4.97 -14.99 -1.69
CA ALA A 42 5.65 -16.12 -1.07
C ALA A 42 5.37 -17.43 -1.82
N ALA A 43 4.11 -17.70 -2.16
CA ALA A 43 3.72 -18.91 -2.87
C ALA A 43 4.25 -18.93 -4.32
N GLU A 44 4.07 -17.82 -5.06
CA GLU A 44 4.42 -17.74 -6.48
C GLU A 44 5.91 -17.64 -6.74
N TYR A 45 6.66 -16.91 -5.89
CA TYR A 45 8.09 -16.59 -6.10
C TYR A 45 9.00 -17.11 -5.00
N GLY A 46 8.48 -17.77 -3.98
CA GLY A 46 9.25 -18.36 -2.89
C GLY A 46 10.11 -17.35 -2.12
N ILE A 47 9.63 -16.09 -1.97
CA ILE A 47 10.34 -15.05 -1.23
C ILE A 47 10.19 -15.31 0.27
N SER A 48 11.30 -15.35 1.00
CA SER A 48 11.29 -15.66 2.42
C SER A 48 10.69 -14.54 3.28
N ASN A 49 10.12 -14.92 4.43
CA ASN A 49 9.63 -13.98 5.43
C ASN A 49 10.72 -13.03 5.94
N THR A 50 11.98 -13.51 5.98
CA THR A 50 13.14 -12.68 6.35
C THR A 50 13.35 -11.57 5.32
N SER A 51 13.27 -11.87 4.01
CA SER A 51 13.38 -10.87 2.95
C SER A 51 12.26 -9.84 3.04
N PHE A 52 11.02 -10.28 3.27
CA PHE A 52 9.89 -9.37 3.49
C PHE A 52 10.10 -8.49 4.73
N GLY A 53 10.57 -9.06 5.84
CA GLY A 53 10.87 -8.33 7.07
C GLY A 53 11.94 -7.26 6.87
N LEU A 54 13.03 -7.58 6.15
CA LEU A 54 14.07 -6.61 5.81
C LEU A 54 13.51 -5.47 4.95
N ILE A 55 12.76 -5.78 3.90
CA ILE A 55 12.10 -4.77 3.05
C ILE A 55 11.20 -3.87 3.92
N MET A 56 10.33 -4.46 4.75
CA MET A 56 9.42 -3.70 5.61
C MET A 56 10.16 -2.79 6.61
N THR A 57 11.29 -3.23 7.15
CA THR A 57 12.13 -2.42 8.04
C THR A 57 12.72 -1.23 7.30
N VAL A 58 13.33 -1.47 6.13
CA VAL A 58 13.94 -0.41 5.32
C VAL A 58 12.88 0.63 4.90
N ILE A 59 11.74 0.20 4.37
CA ILE A 59 10.68 1.14 3.96
C ILE A 59 10.10 1.91 5.14
N GLY A 60 10.04 1.33 6.34
CA GLY A 60 9.62 2.00 7.55
C GLY A 60 10.56 3.14 7.95
N LEU A 61 11.87 2.90 7.92
CA LEU A 61 12.90 3.90 8.18
C LEU A 61 12.88 5.03 7.13
N ILE A 62 12.83 4.67 5.85
CA ILE A 62 12.76 5.62 4.74
C ILE A 62 11.50 6.49 4.83
N TYR A 63 10.34 5.88 5.16
CA TYR A 63 9.11 6.63 5.37
C TYR A 63 9.24 7.67 6.49
N GLY A 64 9.83 7.29 7.63
CA GLY A 64 10.06 8.22 8.76
C GLY A 64 10.94 9.40 8.33
N LEU A 65 12.07 9.14 7.67
CA LEU A 65 12.97 10.16 7.14
C LEU A 65 12.28 11.03 6.07
N SER A 66 11.57 10.40 5.15
CA SER A 66 10.83 11.12 4.10
C SER A 66 9.78 12.06 4.69
N ARG A 67 9.04 11.61 5.72
CA ARG A 67 8.04 12.44 6.39
C ARG A 67 8.66 13.67 7.04
N PHE A 68 9.86 13.53 7.62
CA PHE A 68 10.61 14.65 8.19
C PHE A 68 11.01 15.66 7.11
N VAL A 69 11.62 15.21 6.02
CA VAL A 69 12.01 16.06 4.89
C VAL A 69 10.79 16.75 4.25
N ASN A 70 9.71 16.00 4.03
CA ASN A 70 8.47 16.57 3.50
C ASN A 70 7.81 17.60 4.42
N GLY A 71 8.09 17.59 5.73
CA GLY A 71 7.71 18.66 6.64
C GLY A 71 8.30 20.02 6.22
N PHE A 72 9.61 20.07 5.97
CA PHE A 72 10.27 21.30 5.48
C PHE A 72 9.75 21.76 4.11
N ILE A 73 9.47 20.80 3.23
CA ILE A 73 8.93 21.09 1.89
C ILE A 73 7.50 21.64 2.01
N ALA A 74 6.67 21.06 2.87
CA ALA A 74 5.30 21.48 3.09
C ALA A 74 5.19 22.93 3.58
N ASP A 75 6.17 23.41 4.33
CA ASP A 75 6.20 24.81 4.81
C ASP A 75 6.46 25.83 3.69
N ARG A 76 7.06 25.39 2.59
CA ARG A 76 7.46 26.26 1.47
C ARG A 76 6.60 26.11 0.22
N MET A 77 5.88 25.00 0.11
CA MET A 77 5.07 24.67 -1.08
C MET A 77 3.57 24.85 -0.83
N ASN A 78 2.81 24.97 -1.90
CA ASN A 78 1.36 24.91 -1.82
C ASN A 78 0.92 23.49 -1.46
N GLY A 79 0.21 23.33 -0.33
CA GLY A 79 -0.19 22.03 0.20
C GLY A 79 -1.03 21.17 -0.76
N ARG A 80 -1.82 21.80 -1.65
CA ARG A 80 -2.61 21.08 -2.67
C ARG A 80 -1.68 20.36 -3.65
N TRP A 81 -0.74 21.09 -4.24
CA TRP A 81 0.20 20.52 -5.21
C TRP A 81 1.11 19.47 -4.56
N HIS A 82 1.62 19.75 -3.35
CA HIS A 82 2.49 18.82 -2.64
C HIS A 82 1.79 17.48 -2.40
N MET A 83 0.56 17.51 -1.89
CA MET A 83 -0.22 16.30 -1.61
C MET A 83 -0.60 15.55 -2.90
N SER A 84 -1.12 16.28 -3.92
CA SER A 84 -1.57 15.67 -5.17
C SER A 84 -0.43 15.03 -5.96
N VAL A 85 0.71 15.72 -6.08
CA VAL A 85 1.90 15.17 -6.77
C VAL A 85 2.44 13.97 -6.01
N GLY A 86 2.53 14.05 -4.67
CA GLY A 86 2.97 12.93 -3.86
C GLY A 86 2.09 11.70 -4.02
N LEU A 87 0.75 11.87 -4.01
CA LEU A 87 -0.19 10.77 -4.24
C LEU A 87 -0.05 10.18 -5.63
N LEU A 88 0.05 11.01 -6.67
CA LEU A 88 0.26 10.56 -8.05
C LEU A 88 1.53 9.72 -8.20
N LEU A 89 2.63 10.15 -7.58
CA LEU A 89 3.88 9.39 -7.60
C LEU A 89 3.78 8.06 -6.82
N CYS A 90 3.01 8.03 -5.73
CA CYS A 90 2.68 6.78 -5.03
C CYS A 90 1.88 5.81 -5.92
N VAL A 91 0.89 6.32 -6.63
CA VAL A 91 0.08 5.55 -7.60
C VAL A 91 0.96 4.96 -8.69
N LEU A 92 1.83 5.77 -9.31
CA LEU A 92 2.75 5.30 -10.35
C LEU A 92 3.70 4.21 -9.84
N ALA A 93 4.27 4.39 -8.64
CA ALA A 93 5.13 3.39 -8.02
C ALA A 93 4.35 2.09 -7.71
N SER A 94 3.09 2.18 -7.27
CA SER A 94 2.22 1.03 -7.01
C SER A 94 1.88 0.28 -8.30
N VAL A 95 1.53 0.99 -9.37
CA VAL A 95 1.25 0.37 -10.68
C VAL A 95 2.49 -0.34 -11.21
N ALA A 96 3.67 0.32 -11.15
CA ALA A 96 4.93 -0.29 -11.56
C ALA A 96 5.26 -1.54 -10.73
N PHE A 97 4.95 -1.54 -9.42
CA PHE A 97 5.14 -2.71 -8.57
C PHE A 97 4.30 -3.90 -9.05
N GLY A 98 3.03 -3.68 -9.39
CA GLY A 98 2.16 -4.72 -9.94
C GLY A 98 2.66 -5.31 -11.26
N PHE A 99 3.38 -4.53 -12.08
CA PHE A 99 3.97 -4.98 -13.36
C PHE A 99 5.41 -5.50 -13.24
N SER A 100 6.00 -5.52 -12.06
CA SER A 100 7.44 -5.84 -11.89
C SER A 100 7.86 -7.22 -12.44
N PRO A 101 7.10 -8.33 -12.34
CA PRO A 101 7.50 -9.58 -12.97
C PRO A 101 7.52 -9.50 -14.48
N GLN A 102 6.55 -8.81 -15.09
CA GLN A 102 6.46 -8.61 -16.53
C GLN A 102 7.60 -7.73 -17.05
N ILE A 103 7.99 -6.68 -16.30
CA ILE A 103 9.11 -5.79 -16.64
C ILE A 103 10.42 -6.58 -16.72
N LEU A 104 10.61 -7.56 -15.84
CA LEU A 104 11.82 -8.40 -15.81
C LEU A 104 11.67 -9.69 -16.63
N GLY A 105 10.51 -9.97 -17.22
CA GLY A 105 10.25 -11.22 -17.96
C GLY A 105 10.31 -12.47 -17.10
N ILE A 106 9.99 -12.35 -15.80
CA ILE A 106 10.09 -13.45 -14.83
C ILE A 106 8.81 -14.26 -14.83
N ARG A 107 8.97 -15.59 -14.89
CA ARG A 107 7.89 -16.58 -14.73
C ARG A 107 7.78 -17.01 -13.26
N LEU A 108 6.70 -17.72 -12.96
CA LEU A 108 6.49 -18.38 -11.65
C LEU A 108 7.67 -19.29 -11.28
N GLY A 109 8.01 -19.33 -10.01
CA GLY A 109 9.10 -20.14 -9.49
C GLY A 109 9.97 -19.38 -8.50
N VAL A 110 11.25 -19.73 -8.41
CA VAL A 110 12.19 -19.06 -7.48
C VAL A 110 12.47 -17.65 -7.97
N ALA A 111 12.20 -16.66 -7.12
CA ALA A 111 12.49 -15.27 -7.43
C ALA A 111 14.00 -15.05 -7.62
N PRO A 112 14.44 -14.51 -8.76
CA PRO A 112 15.80 -14.04 -8.89
C PRO A 112 16.03 -12.81 -8.00
N HIS A 113 17.26 -12.59 -7.57
CA HIS A 113 17.63 -11.42 -6.76
C HIS A 113 17.17 -10.11 -7.39
N ALA A 114 17.18 -10.02 -8.71
CA ALA A 114 16.72 -8.84 -9.46
C ALA A 114 15.25 -8.47 -9.14
N LEU A 115 14.36 -9.45 -8.99
CA LEU A 115 12.95 -9.20 -8.65
C LEU A 115 12.81 -8.66 -7.22
N VAL A 116 13.52 -9.26 -6.26
CA VAL A 116 13.49 -8.82 -4.86
C VAL A 116 14.05 -7.40 -4.72
N VAL A 117 15.13 -7.09 -5.44
CA VAL A 117 15.71 -5.75 -5.50
C VAL A 117 14.75 -4.76 -6.13
N LEU A 118 14.11 -5.11 -7.25
CA LEU A 118 13.12 -4.24 -7.89
C LEU A 118 11.93 -3.97 -6.96
N PHE A 119 11.42 -4.98 -6.26
CA PHE A 119 10.39 -4.80 -5.23
C PHE A 119 10.86 -3.83 -4.15
N GLY A 120 12.06 -4.00 -3.63
CA GLY A 120 12.65 -3.10 -2.63
C GLY A 120 12.73 -1.66 -3.13
N VAL A 121 13.26 -1.44 -4.34
CA VAL A 121 13.39 -0.10 -4.93
C VAL A 121 12.03 0.57 -5.13
N LEU A 122 11.05 -0.13 -5.70
CA LEU A 122 9.72 0.44 -5.95
C LEU A 122 8.98 0.75 -4.65
N LEU A 123 9.13 -0.10 -3.62
CA LEU A 123 8.55 0.15 -2.30
C LEU A 123 9.24 1.31 -1.57
N VAL A 124 10.57 1.44 -1.69
CA VAL A 124 11.32 2.59 -1.17
C VAL A 124 10.84 3.88 -1.85
N LEU A 125 10.74 3.92 -3.18
CA LEU A 125 10.21 5.07 -3.91
C LEU A 125 8.79 5.41 -3.47
N ASN A 126 7.90 4.41 -3.37
CA ASN A 126 6.55 4.63 -2.87
C ASN A 126 6.57 5.26 -1.48
N ASN A 127 7.39 4.75 -0.54
CA ASN A 127 7.46 5.27 0.82
C ASN A 127 8.11 6.67 0.93
N ILE A 128 9.00 7.03 0.01
CA ILE A 128 9.49 8.41 -0.13
C ILE A 128 8.32 9.34 -0.47
N PHE A 129 7.50 8.98 -1.45
CA PHE A 129 6.36 9.79 -1.87
C PHE A 129 5.22 9.79 -0.83
N GLN A 130 5.04 8.70 -0.09
CA GLN A 130 4.10 8.59 1.03
C GLN A 130 4.36 9.62 2.13
N GLY A 131 5.62 10.05 2.31
CA GLY A 131 6.00 11.09 3.26
C GLY A 131 5.31 12.44 3.01
N SER A 132 4.88 12.71 1.77
CA SER A 132 4.18 13.95 1.39
C SER A 132 2.70 14.01 1.82
N GLY A 133 2.12 12.94 2.36
CA GLY A 133 0.69 12.90 2.68
C GLY A 133 0.31 13.70 3.92
N PHE A 134 1.00 13.49 5.05
CA PHE A 134 0.63 14.08 6.33
C PHE A 134 1.04 15.56 6.49
N PRO A 135 2.28 15.99 6.18
CA PRO A 135 2.74 17.35 6.50
C PRO A 135 1.86 18.47 5.91
N PRO A 136 1.47 18.43 4.62
CA PRO A 136 0.60 19.46 4.07
C PRO A 136 -0.81 19.46 4.69
N CYS A 137 -1.32 18.29 5.09
CA CYS A 137 -2.59 18.21 5.81
C CYS A 137 -2.50 18.88 7.18
N ALA A 138 -1.47 18.56 7.97
CA ALA A 138 -1.26 19.13 9.29
C ALA A 138 -1.18 20.67 9.21
N ARG A 139 -0.39 21.20 8.26
CA ARG A 139 -0.28 22.65 8.04
C ARG A 139 -1.62 23.29 7.67
N LEU A 140 -2.37 22.70 6.76
CA LEU A 140 -3.69 23.21 6.37
C LEU A 140 -4.66 23.22 7.54
N LEU A 141 -4.70 22.13 8.32
CA LEU A 141 -5.61 22.01 9.46
C LEU A 141 -5.28 23.01 10.57
N THR A 142 -4.00 23.18 10.91
CA THR A 142 -3.57 24.18 11.91
C THR A 142 -3.83 25.62 11.48
N HIS A 143 -3.86 25.89 10.17
CA HIS A 143 -4.20 27.21 9.63
C HIS A 143 -5.70 27.49 9.65
N TRP A 144 -6.54 26.49 9.35
CA TRP A 144 -7.98 26.65 9.20
C TRP A 144 -8.80 26.40 10.47
N ILE A 145 -8.20 25.74 11.49
CA ILE A 145 -8.90 25.35 12.71
C ILE A 145 -8.40 26.21 13.89
N PRO A 146 -9.31 26.90 14.62
CA PRO A 146 -8.96 27.62 15.82
C PRO A 146 -8.28 26.71 16.86
N PRO A 147 -7.29 27.20 17.63
CA PRO A 147 -6.60 26.41 18.65
C PRO A 147 -7.52 25.72 19.66
N THR A 148 -8.65 26.34 19.99
CA THR A 148 -9.64 25.83 20.94
C THR A 148 -10.36 24.57 20.44
N GLU A 149 -10.44 24.35 19.13
CA GLU A 149 -11.14 23.22 18.49
C GLU A 149 -10.15 22.26 17.81
N LEU A 150 -8.87 22.61 17.77
CA LEU A 150 -7.86 21.90 16.97
C LEU A 150 -7.72 20.44 17.41
N ALA A 151 -7.62 20.18 18.70
CA ALA A 151 -7.43 18.82 19.22
C ALA A 151 -8.58 17.89 18.81
N THR A 152 -9.82 18.32 19.00
CA THR A 152 -11.01 17.52 18.67
C THR A 152 -11.12 17.28 17.16
N LYS A 153 -10.96 18.32 16.35
CA LYS A 153 -11.06 18.21 14.89
C LYS A 153 -9.92 17.40 14.30
N MET A 154 -8.71 17.51 14.83
CA MET A 154 -7.57 16.67 14.43
C MET A 154 -7.77 15.21 14.82
N SER A 155 -8.38 14.91 15.96
CA SER A 155 -8.71 13.54 16.35
C SER A 155 -9.73 12.92 15.38
N VAL A 156 -10.78 13.65 15.01
CA VAL A 156 -11.74 13.21 13.99
C VAL A 156 -11.05 13.05 12.63
N TRP A 157 -10.26 14.03 12.22
CA TRP A 157 -9.51 13.94 10.96
C TRP A 157 -8.59 12.71 10.93
N ASN A 158 -7.95 12.40 12.05
CA ASN A 158 -7.02 11.28 12.14
C ASN A 158 -7.71 9.91 11.94
N THR A 159 -9.04 9.79 12.11
CA THR A 159 -9.75 8.53 11.79
C THR A 159 -9.71 8.17 10.31
N SER A 160 -9.45 9.13 9.42
CA SER A 160 -9.40 8.94 7.98
C SER A 160 -8.41 7.86 7.54
N HIS A 161 -7.25 7.78 8.19
CA HIS A 161 -6.26 6.75 7.87
C HIS A 161 -6.72 5.35 8.26
N SER A 162 -7.40 5.20 9.38
CA SER A 162 -7.96 3.91 9.81
C SER A 162 -9.08 3.46 8.88
N ILE A 163 -9.96 4.40 8.47
CA ILE A 163 -11.01 4.13 7.47
C ILE A 163 -10.38 3.68 6.16
N GLY A 164 -9.38 4.42 5.65
CA GLY A 164 -8.68 4.06 4.42
C GLY A 164 -8.01 2.69 4.50
N ALA A 165 -7.32 2.40 5.60
CA ALA A 165 -6.68 1.10 5.82
C ALA A 165 -7.68 -0.06 5.91
N SER A 166 -8.82 0.14 6.59
CA SER A 166 -9.87 -0.88 6.73
C SER A 166 -10.57 -1.17 5.40
N LEU A 167 -10.92 -0.13 4.64
CA LEU A 167 -11.50 -0.30 3.30
C LEU A 167 -10.53 -1.01 2.36
N LEU A 168 -9.24 -0.69 2.40
CA LEU A 168 -8.23 -1.42 1.65
C LEU A 168 -8.15 -2.89 2.05
N ALA A 169 -8.20 -3.20 3.37
CA ALA A 169 -8.14 -4.57 3.85
C ALA A 169 -9.30 -5.41 3.29
N ILE A 170 -10.51 -4.87 3.32
CA ILE A 170 -11.70 -5.52 2.75
C ILE A 170 -11.52 -5.71 1.23
N LEU A 171 -11.09 -4.68 0.53
CA LEU A 171 -10.87 -4.71 -0.92
C LEU A 171 -9.79 -5.74 -1.30
N CYS A 172 -8.63 -5.72 -0.63
CA CYS A 172 -7.55 -6.67 -0.92
C CYS A 172 -7.94 -8.11 -0.53
N GLY A 173 -8.69 -8.31 0.57
CA GLY A 173 -9.23 -9.62 0.93
C GLY A 173 -10.15 -10.18 -0.17
N TYR A 174 -11.04 -9.36 -0.70
CA TYR A 174 -11.90 -9.71 -1.82
C TYR A 174 -11.08 -10.02 -3.09
N ILE A 175 -10.12 -9.16 -3.43
CA ILE A 175 -9.24 -9.34 -4.60
C ILE A 175 -8.47 -10.66 -4.51
N MET A 176 -7.84 -10.94 -3.36
CA MET A 176 -7.05 -12.16 -3.17
C MET A 176 -7.89 -13.44 -3.23
N GLY A 177 -9.19 -13.36 -2.95
CA GLY A 177 -10.10 -14.51 -3.02
C GLY A 177 -10.89 -14.66 -4.32
N THR A 178 -10.83 -13.67 -5.25
CA THR A 178 -11.67 -13.70 -6.46
C THR A 178 -10.93 -13.36 -7.74
N MET A 179 -9.79 -12.68 -7.64
CA MET A 179 -8.99 -12.24 -8.78
C MET A 179 -7.82 -13.19 -9.02
N GLY A 180 -7.14 -13.02 -10.14
CA GLY A 180 -6.01 -13.84 -10.53
C GLY A 180 -6.39 -14.80 -11.66
N ARG A 181 -5.47 -15.69 -11.98
CA ARG A 181 -5.67 -16.73 -12.98
C ARG A 181 -5.76 -18.08 -12.29
N ASP A 182 -6.76 -18.85 -12.65
CA ASP A 182 -6.83 -20.24 -12.20
C ASP A 182 -5.83 -21.08 -13.00
N MET A 183 -4.80 -21.55 -12.31
CA MET A 183 -3.73 -22.39 -12.83
C MET A 183 -3.71 -23.77 -12.14
N SER A 184 -4.83 -24.15 -11.50
CA SER A 184 -4.97 -25.42 -10.77
C SER A 184 -4.81 -26.66 -11.65
N ALA A 185 -5.00 -26.53 -12.96
CA ALA A 185 -4.75 -27.59 -13.94
C ALA A 185 -3.32 -27.60 -14.51
N ASP A 186 -2.50 -26.57 -14.23
CA ASP A 186 -1.14 -26.42 -14.77
C ASP A 186 -0.10 -27.08 -13.86
N GLN A 187 0.33 -28.30 -14.21
CA GLN A 187 1.26 -29.08 -13.41
C GLN A 187 2.60 -28.37 -13.10
N PRO A 188 3.24 -27.65 -14.04
CA PRO A 188 4.44 -26.88 -13.74
C PRO A 188 4.22 -25.81 -12.66
N THR A 189 3.08 -25.10 -12.71
CA THR A 189 2.72 -24.10 -11.70
C THR A 189 2.46 -24.72 -10.33
N LEU A 190 1.70 -25.83 -10.27
CA LEU A 190 1.47 -26.57 -9.02
C LEU A 190 2.76 -27.03 -8.38
N THR A 191 3.68 -27.60 -9.18
CA THR A 191 4.99 -28.04 -8.70
C THR A 191 5.81 -26.87 -8.15
N ALA A 192 5.89 -25.76 -8.88
CA ALA A 192 6.62 -24.58 -8.47
C ALA A 192 6.08 -23.98 -7.16
N ILE A 193 4.76 -23.89 -7.00
CA ILE A 193 4.12 -23.39 -5.78
C ILE A 193 4.39 -24.35 -4.61
N ARG A 194 4.25 -25.67 -4.83
CA ARG A 194 4.52 -26.70 -3.83
C ARG A 194 5.96 -26.60 -3.32
N ASP A 195 6.93 -26.54 -4.23
CA ASP A 195 8.35 -26.46 -3.90
C ASP A 195 8.67 -25.17 -3.12
N ASN A 196 8.06 -24.06 -3.49
CA ASN A 196 8.19 -22.79 -2.78
C ASN A 196 7.63 -22.89 -1.34
N LEU A 197 6.42 -23.45 -1.17
CA LEU A 197 5.80 -23.61 0.14
C LEU A 197 6.60 -24.54 1.06
N LEU A 198 7.09 -25.66 0.55
CA LEU A 198 7.94 -26.59 1.29
C LEU A 198 9.28 -25.96 1.66
N ARG A 199 9.90 -25.20 0.76
CA ARG A 199 11.15 -24.50 1.03
C ARG A 199 10.99 -23.45 2.12
N LEU A 200 9.86 -22.73 2.14
CA LEU A 200 9.58 -21.69 3.13
C LEU A 200 9.13 -22.26 4.49
N ASN A 201 8.45 -23.40 4.47
CA ASN A 201 7.90 -24.08 5.65
C ASN A 201 8.12 -25.59 5.54
N PRO A 202 9.31 -26.12 5.90
CA PRO A 202 9.60 -27.55 5.80
C PRO A 202 8.66 -28.45 6.61
N SER A 203 8.07 -27.93 7.69
CA SER A 203 7.09 -28.68 8.50
C SER A 203 5.79 -29.03 7.76
N LEU A 204 5.52 -28.40 6.60
CA LEU A 204 4.38 -28.77 5.76
C LEU A 204 4.58 -30.14 5.08
N ALA A 205 5.78 -30.67 5.04
CA ALA A 205 6.04 -32.01 4.54
C ALA A 205 5.34 -33.11 5.39
N ASP A 206 5.14 -32.84 6.68
CA ASP A 206 4.49 -33.76 7.62
C ASP A 206 2.96 -33.72 7.51
N ASP A 207 2.39 -32.68 6.88
CA ASP A 207 0.93 -32.47 6.73
C ASP A 207 0.58 -32.29 5.23
N SER A 208 0.50 -33.40 4.52
CA SER A 208 0.22 -33.40 3.07
C SER A 208 -1.14 -32.80 2.74
N VAL A 209 -2.16 -32.99 3.57
CA VAL A 209 -3.50 -32.45 3.36
C VAL A 209 -3.48 -30.93 3.40
N LYS A 210 -2.82 -30.37 4.42
CA LYS A 210 -2.67 -28.92 4.54
C LYS A 210 -1.85 -28.33 3.41
N LEU A 211 -0.77 -29.01 3.01
CA LEU A 211 0.06 -28.60 1.88
C LEU A 211 -0.76 -28.56 0.59
N ASP A 212 -1.52 -29.61 0.28
CA ASP A 212 -2.33 -29.69 -0.93
C ASP A 212 -3.41 -28.61 -0.97
N LEU A 213 -4.09 -28.33 0.14
CA LEU A 213 -5.06 -27.22 0.26
C LEU A 213 -4.39 -25.86 0.00
N MET A 214 -3.18 -25.64 0.54
CA MET A 214 -2.46 -24.40 0.31
C MET A 214 -1.99 -24.24 -1.13
N VAL A 215 -1.54 -25.32 -1.77
CA VAL A 215 -1.14 -25.34 -3.18
C VAL A 215 -2.33 -25.04 -4.08
N GLU A 216 -3.46 -25.71 -3.89
CA GLU A 216 -4.69 -25.50 -4.66
C GLU A 216 -5.21 -24.08 -4.50
N SER A 217 -5.29 -23.57 -3.28
CA SER A 217 -5.70 -22.18 -2.98
C SER A 217 -4.77 -21.15 -3.64
N ALA A 218 -3.47 -21.37 -3.66
CA ALA A 218 -2.53 -20.46 -4.29
C ALA A 218 -2.58 -20.55 -5.82
N ALA A 219 -2.76 -21.75 -6.36
CA ALA A 219 -2.83 -22.00 -7.82
C ALA A 219 -4.14 -21.47 -8.43
N SER A 220 -5.24 -21.45 -7.68
CA SER A 220 -6.53 -20.92 -8.15
C SER A 220 -6.54 -19.39 -8.32
N HIS A 221 -5.59 -18.68 -7.72
CA HIS A 221 -5.57 -17.21 -7.71
C HIS A 221 -4.19 -16.62 -8.06
N VAL A 222 -3.47 -17.25 -9.00
CA VAL A 222 -2.13 -16.79 -9.42
C VAL A 222 -2.18 -15.37 -9.96
N GLY A 223 -1.29 -14.49 -9.44
CA GLY A 223 -1.23 -13.09 -9.80
C GLY A 223 -2.32 -12.21 -9.17
N ALA A 224 -3.14 -12.73 -8.26
CA ALA A 224 -4.15 -11.94 -7.55
C ALA A 224 -3.53 -10.76 -6.79
N TRP A 225 -2.32 -10.93 -6.24
CA TRP A 225 -1.59 -9.89 -5.53
C TRP A 225 -1.30 -8.64 -6.39
N GLN A 226 -1.18 -8.77 -7.72
CA GLN A 226 -0.97 -7.65 -8.64
C GLN A 226 -2.17 -6.70 -8.63
N TRP A 227 -3.37 -7.26 -8.59
CA TRP A 227 -4.61 -6.49 -8.53
C TRP A 227 -4.75 -5.68 -7.23
N CYS A 228 -4.11 -6.12 -6.13
CA CYS A 228 -4.01 -5.33 -4.91
C CYS A 228 -3.24 -4.01 -5.09
N PHE A 229 -2.43 -3.89 -6.15
CA PHE A 229 -1.74 -2.65 -6.50
C PHE A 229 -2.47 -1.86 -7.58
N TRP A 230 -3.08 -2.53 -8.55
CA TRP A 230 -3.73 -1.86 -9.68
C TRP A 230 -5.09 -1.28 -9.34
N ILE A 231 -5.97 -2.04 -8.68
CA ILE A 231 -7.33 -1.57 -8.35
C ILE A 231 -7.30 -0.37 -7.40
N PRO A 232 -6.56 -0.38 -6.26
CA PRO A 232 -6.48 0.79 -5.40
C PRO A 232 -5.83 2.02 -6.07
N ALA A 233 -5.04 1.82 -7.11
CA ALA A 233 -4.42 2.91 -7.86
C ALA A 233 -5.39 3.70 -8.77
N ILE A 234 -6.59 3.17 -9.01
CA ILE A 234 -7.63 3.83 -9.82
C ILE A 234 -8.38 4.92 -9.02
N PHE A 235 -8.41 4.77 -7.69
CA PHE A 235 -9.09 5.71 -6.78
C PHE A 235 -8.18 6.86 -6.36
#